data_be6ca4c73f844317e3f52d122e9ea81b
#
_entry.id   be6ca4c73f844317e3f52d122e9ea81b
#
_cell.length_a   1.000
_cell.length_b   1.000
_cell.length_c   1.000
_cell.angle_alpha   90.00
_cell.angle_beta   90.00
_cell.angle_gamma   90.00
#
_symmetry.space_group_name_H-M   'P 1'
#
loop_
_entity.id
_entity.type
_entity.pdbx_description
1 polymer ?
#
loop_
_entity_poly.entity_id
_entity_poly.type
_entity_poly.pdbx_seq_one_letter_code
_entity_poly.pdbx_strand_id
1 'polypeptide(L)'
;MKKVSVYIITQNRAELAKRAILSVFEQTYKNIEVIVVDDASKDATSEMIAELQERYPITYFKNSEVKGACFSRNVAINNASGEFITGMDDDDYFTPERISTLVEYYNDDYAFVCANILEVTKEAKTKRSFGFVEGEFTLKELLHHNLVGNQILTETEKLRSIGGFDESFPAFQDYDTWVRLVAKFGKALKISDANYCLETDHGGERISSSNTRKHQGFLLFVEKHRDKMSKNHLKSMNILEFKVQGKPLSFINMLKNINCGNYRSALSLFKKSFNGV
;
A
#
# COMPACT_ATOMS: atom_id res chain seq x y z
N MET A 1 6.85 -24.17 -8.37
CA MET A 1 6.05 -22.93 -8.25
C MET A 1 6.34 -22.35 -6.87
N LYS A 2 6.87 -21.11 -6.78
CA LYS A 2 7.27 -20.45 -5.53
C LYS A 2 6.05 -20.24 -4.63
N LYS A 3 6.16 -20.43 -3.32
CA LYS A 3 5.05 -20.17 -2.39
C LYS A 3 4.89 -18.66 -2.16
N VAL A 4 3.65 -18.17 -2.18
CA VAL A 4 3.30 -16.77 -1.92
C VAL A 4 2.52 -16.68 -0.62
N SER A 5 3.02 -15.92 0.35
CA SER A 5 2.27 -15.56 1.55
C SER A 5 1.44 -14.31 1.27
N VAL A 6 0.14 -14.39 1.50
CA VAL A 6 -0.78 -13.24 1.45
C VAL A 6 -1.20 -12.90 2.86
N TYR A 7 -0.81 -11.71 3.34
CA TYR A 7 -1.26 -11.25 4.65
C TYR A 7 -2.44 -10.30 4.54
N ILE A 8 -3.38 -10.44 5.47
CA ILE A 8 -4.56 -9.58 5.64
C ILE A 8 -4.61 -9.12 7.08
N ILE A 9 -4.70 -7.82 7.30
CA ILE A 9 -4.82 -7.23 8.64
C ILE A 9 -6.24 -6.71 8.78
N THR A 10 -6.89 -7.05 9.90
CA THR A 10 -8.27 -6.64 10.16
C THR A 10 -8.47 -6.14 11.58
N GLN A 11 -9.46 -5.27 11.75
CA GLN A 11 -9.92 -4.80 13.06
C GLN A 11 -11.41 -4.42 13.00
N ASN A 12 -12.29 -5.17 13.70
CA ASN A 12 -13.74 -4.90 13.78
C ASN A 12 -14.43 -4.75 12.41
N ARG A 13 -14.11 -5.66 11.45
CA ARG A 13 -14.62 -5.61 10.07
C ARG A 13 -14.83 -7.02 9.52
N ALA A 14 -15.52 -7.90 10.28
CA ALA A 14 -15.70 -9.31 9.95
C ALA A 14 -16.13 -9.58 8.50
N GLU A 15 -17.17 -8.90 8.01
CA GLU A 15 -17.70 -9.13 6.65
C GLU A 15 -16.74 -8.68 5.55
N LEU A 16 -16.06 -7.54 5.74
CA LEU A 16 -15.07 -7.06 4.78
C LEU A 16 -13.87 -8.01 4.74
N ALA A 17 -13.35 -8.39 5.90
CA ALA A 17 -12.25 -9.35 6.01
C ALA A 17 -12.61 -10.71 5.40
N LYS A 18 -13.85 -11.20 5.58
CA LYS A 18 -14.34 -12.43 4.93
C LYS A 18 -14.24 -12.36 3.42
N ARG A 19 -14.73 -11.26 2.81
CA ARG A 19 -14.64 -11.04 1.37
C ARG A 19 -13.17 -10.98 0.90
N ALA A 20 -12.34 -10.24 1.62
CA ALA A 20 -10.90 -10.14 1.33
C ALA A 20 -10.24 -11.54 1.30
N ILE A 21 -10.45 -12.33 2.35
CA ILE A 21 -9.91 -13.69 2.49
C ILE A 21 -10.39 -14.60 1.35
N LEU A 22 -11.68 -14.60 1.05
CA LEU A 22 -12.23 -15.45 -0.01
C LEU A 22 -11.65 -15.10 -1.38
N SER A 23 -11.39 -13.82 -1.67
CA SER A 23 -10.76 -13.41 -2.93
C SER A 23 -9.34 -13.95 -3.11
N VAL A 24 -8.64 -14.28 -2.02
CA VAL A 24 -7.33 -14.94 -2.08
C VAL A 24 -7.47 -16.42 -2.42
N PHE A 25 -8.47 -17.10 -1.91
CA PHE A 25 -8.72 -18.52 -2.26
C PHE A 25 -9.24 -18.70 -3.69
N GLU A 26 -9.82 -17.64 -4.28
CA GLU A 26 -10.25 -17.61 -5.69
C GLU A 26 -9.11 -17.37 -6.68
N GLN A 27 -7.86 -17.14 -6.22
CA GLN A 27 -6.73 -16.89 -7.10
C GLN A 27 -6.43 -18.07 -8.04
N THR A 28 -6.04 -17.76 -9.29
CA THR A 28 -5.58 -18.76 -10.26
C THR A 28 -4.25 -19.39 -9.86
N TYR A 29 -3.38 -18.64 -9.18
CA TYR A 29 -2.16 -19.15 -8.55
C TYR A 29 -2.51 -19.98 -7.32
N LYS A 30 -2.00 -21.25 -7.25
CA LYS A 30 -2.46 -22.20 -6.21
C LYS A 30 -1.53 -22.38 -5.01
N ASN A 31 -0.24 -22.08 -5.15
CA ASN A 31 0.71 -22.25 -4.04
C ASN A 31 0.72 -21.01 -3.13
N ILE A 32 -0.37 -20.81 -2.41
CA ILE A 32 -0.63 -19.65 -1.56
C ILE A 32 -0.74 -20.08 -0.09
N GLU A 33 -0.19 -19.25 0.78
CA GLU A 33 -0.44 -19.25 2.22
C GLU A 33 -1.23 -17.99 2.58
N VAL A 34 -2.27 -18.13 3.38
CA VAL A 34 -3.07 -16.99 3.87
C VAL A 34 -2.79 -16.78 5.35
N ILE A 35 -2.35 -15.58 5.70
CA ILE A 35 -2.07 -15.18 7.08
C ILE A 35 -2.99 -14.02 7.44
N VAL A 36 -3.87 -14.21 8.41
CA VAL A 36 -4.77 -13.17 8.92
C VAL A 36 -4.29 -12.74 10.29
N VAL A 37 -4.11 -11.44 10.49
CA VAL A 37 -3.79 -10.86 11.80
C VAL A 37 -4.91 -9.91 12.22
N ASP A 38 -5.57 -10.27 13.30
CA ASP A 38 -6.65 -9.52 13.94
C ASP A 38 -6.08 -8.60 15.01
N ASP A 39 -6.22 -7.30 14.81
CA ASP A 39 -5.73 -6.29 15.76
C ASP A 39 -6.73 -6.06 16.90
N ALA A 40 -6.97 -7.11 17.69
CA ALA A 40 -7.83 -7.13 18.87
C ALA A 40 -9.31 -6.77 18.58
N SER A 41 -9.91 -7.33 17.53
CA SER A 41 -11.33 -7.17 17.23
C SER A 41 -12.25 -7.64 18.35
N LYS A 42 -13.38 -6.96 18.49
CA LYS A 42 -14.45 -7.22 19.49
C LYS A 42 -15.78 -7.58 18.84
N ASP A 43 -15.83 -7.58 17.49
CA ASP A 43 -16.97 -8.05 16.71
C ASP A 43 -16.85 -9.55 16.40
N ALA A 44 -17.66 -10.04 15.48
CA ALA A 44 -17.68 -11.46 15.07
C ALA A 44 -16.46 -11.89 14.22
N THR A 45 -15.34 -11.14 14.21
CA THR A 45 -14.17 -11.46 13.38
C THR A 45 -13.58 -12.82 13.73
N SER A 46 -13.39 -13.12 15.02
CA SER A 46 -12.79 -14.41 15.44
C SER A 46 -13.66 -15.60 15.10
N GLU A 47 -14.98 -15.49 15.29
CA GLU A 47 -15.97 -16.51 14.95
C GLU A 47 -15.99 -16.75 13.42
N MET A 48 -16.02 -15.69 12.64
CA MET A 48 -15.99 -15.77 11.17
C MET A 48 -14.70 -16.44 10.67
N ILE A 49 -13.54 -16.13 11.26
CA ILE A 49 -12.28 -16.80 10.91
C ILE A 49 -12.33 -18.28 11.26
N ALA A 50 -12.84 -18.66 12.44
CA ALA A 50 -12.99 -20.06 12.84
C ALA A 50 -13.87 -20.85 11.85
N GLU A 51 -14.98 -20.28 11.40
CA GLU A 51 -15.83 -20.89 10.36
C GLU A 51 -15.08 -21.08 9.03
N LEU A 52 -14.27 -20.09 8.62
CA LEU A 52 -13.49 -20.21 7.39
C LEU A 52 -12.37 -21.25 7.49
N GLN A 53 -11.76 -21.40 8.66
CA GLN A 53 -10.70 -22.40 8.92
C GLN A 53 -11.20 -23.85 8.79
N GLU A 54 -12.50 -24.12 8.92
CA GLU A 54 -13.08 -25.44 8.63
C GLU A 54 -12.94 -25.85 7.15
N ARG A 55 -12.80 -24.87 6.24
CA ARG A 55 -12.79 -25.08 4.79
C ARG A 55 -11.48 -24.67 4.12
N TYR A 56 -10.74 -23.74 4.72
CA TYR A 56 -9.58 -23.09 4.13
C TYR A 56 -8.39 -23.11 5.10
N PRO A 57 -7.17 -23.35 4.62
CA PRO A 57 -5.95 -23.34 5.42
C PRO A 57 -5.53 -21.91 5.73
N ILE A 58 -6.07 -21.30 6.78
CA ILE A 58 -5.77 -19.94 7.24
C ILE A 58 -4.91 -20.01 8.49
N THR A 59 -3.75 -19.35 8.46
CA THR A 59 -2.96 -19.06 9.66
C THR A 59 -3.51 -17.79 10.31
N TYR A 60 -3.99 -17.89 11.54
CA TYR A 60 -4.64 -16.79 12.25
C TYR A 60 -3.87 -16.39 13.49
N PHE A 61 -3.61 -15.09 13.63
CA PHE A 61 -3.06 -14.47 14.84
C PHE A 61 -4.02 -13.41 15.34
N LYS A 62 -4.20 -13.31 16.67
CA LYS A 62 -4.98 -12.25 17.31
C LYS A 62 -4.11 -11.53 18.31
N ASN A 63 -4.00 -10.21 18.17
CA ASN A 63 -3.32 -9.36 19.14
C ASN A 63 -4.17 -9.30 20.44
N SER A 64 -3.52 -9.27 21.59
CA SER A 64 -4.20 -9.15 22.89
C SER A 64 -4.81 -7.76 23.12
N GLU A 65 -4.28 -6.75 22.45
CA GLU A 65 -4.73 -5.35 22.45
C GLU A 65 -4.45 -4.71 21.09
N VAL A 66 -5.07 -3.57 20.82
CA VAL A 66 -4.87 -2.81 19.57
C VAL A 66 -3.43 -2.30 19.50
N LYS A 67 -2.67 -2.77 18.52
CA LYS A 67 -1.26 -2.43 18.27
C LYS A 67 -1.07 -1.58 17.01
N GLY A 68 -2.06 -1.55 16.12
CA GLY A 68 -2.03 -0.84 14.86
C GLY A 68 -1.54 -1.67 13.68
N ALA A 69 -1.82 -1.16 12.48
CA ALA A 69 -1.62 -1.90 11.24
C ALA A 69 -0.15 -2.28 10.97
N CYS A 70 0.82 -1.42 11.31
CA CYS A 70 2.25 -1.71 11.10
C CYS A 70 2.71 -2.90 11.93
N PHE A 71 2.38 -2.92 13.23
CA PHE A 71 2.67 -4.04 14.11
C PHE A 71 2.05 -5.33 13.57
N SER A 72 0.76 -5.30 13.23
CA SER A 72 0.04 -6.48 12.74
C SER A 72 0.62 -6.99 11.41
N ARG A 73 1.02 -6.10 10.49
CA ARG A 73 1.74 -6.48 9.27
C ARG A 73 3.09 -7.14 9.61
N ASN A 74 3.82 -6.65 10.57
CA ASN A 74 5.10 -7.23 10.99
C ASN A 74 4.91 -8.61 11.63
N VAL A 75 3.85 -8.84 12.40
CA VAL A 75 3.49 -10.20 12.88
C VAL A 75 3.32 -11.15 11.70
N ALA A 76 2.57 -10.76 10.67
CA ALA A 76 2.38 -11.59 9.49
C ALA A 76 3.69 -11.83 8.72
N ILE A 77 4.50 -10.79 8.49
CA ILE A 77 5.79 -10.88 7.78
C ILE A 77 6.74 -11.85 8.49
N ASN A 78 6.82 -11.78 9.82
CA ASN A 78 7.71 -12.63 10.60
C ASN A 78 7.27 -14.10 10.60
N ASN A 79 5.98 -14.38 10.44
CA ASN A 79 5.41 -15.73 10.40
C ASN A 79 5.16 -16.27 8.98
N ALA A 80 5.40 -15.48 7.95
CA ALA A 80 5.25 -15.91 6.56
C ALA A 80 6.29 -16.99 6.20
N SER A 81 5.85 -18.06 5.54
CA SER A 81 6.71 -19.16 5.08
C SER A 81 6.88 -19.18 3.55
N GLY A 82 6.18 -18.31 2.84
CA GLY A 82 6.32 -18.17 1.39
C GLY A 82 7.63 -17.50 1.00
N GLU A 83 8.17 -17.90 -0.14
CA GLU A 83 9.32 -17.22 -0.75
C GLU A 83 8.96 -15.79 -1.16
N PHE A 84 7.74 -15.60 -1.65
CA PHE A 84 7.16 -14.30 -1.92
C PHE A 84 6.12 -13.90 -0.87
N ILE A 85 5.94 -12.59 -0.73
CA ILE A 85 4.93 -12.00 0.14
C ILE A 85 4.21 -10.84 -0.56
N THR A 86 2.93 -10.74 -0.33
CA THR A 86 2.08 -9.61 -0.72
C THR A 86 1.05 -9.35 0.38
N GLY A 87 0.53 -8.14 0.46
CA GLY A 87 -0.50 -7.78 1.44
C GLY A 87 -1.82 -7.39 0.78
N MET A 88 -2.85 -7.35 1.61
CA MET A 88 -4.17 -6.82 1.26
C MET A 88 -4.79 -6.17 2.50
N ASP A 89 -5.44 -5.03 2.30
CA ASP A 89 -6.24 -4.40 3.34
C ASP A 89 -7.62 -5.11 3.41
N ASP A 90 -8.22 -5.19 4.59
CA ASP A 90 -9.44 -5.97 4.82
C ASP A 90 -10.68 -5.42 4.11
N ASP A 91 -10.65 -4.16 3.70
CA ASP A 91 -11.72 -3.48 2.96
C ASP A 91 -11.57 -3.59 1.42
N ASP A 92 -10.52 -4.25 0.93
CA ASP A 92 -10.22 -4.45 -0.48
C ASP A 92 -10.35 -5.92 -0.90
N TYR A 93 -10.12 -6.23 -2.18
CA TYR A 93 -10.09 -7.60 -2.68
C TYR A 93 -9.25 -7.73 -3.97
N PHE A 94 -8.86 -8.95 -4.33
CA PHE A 94 -8.10 -9.24 -5.53
C PHE A 94 -9.00 -9.71 -6.67
N THR A 95 -8.60 -9.42 -7.94
CA THR A 95 -9.11 -10.20 -9.07
C THR A 95 -8.41 -11.57 -9.12
N PRO A 96 -9.01 -12.60 -9.75
CA PRO A 96 -8.45 -13.95 -9.73
C PRO A 96 -7.02 -14.09 -10.24
N GLU A 97 -6.56 -13.19 -11.12
CA GLU A 97 -5.25 -13.27 -11.77
C GLU A 97 -4.14 -12.48 -11.05
N ARG A 98 -4.45 -11.78 -9.94
CA ARG A 98 -3.49 -10.83 -9.36
C ARG A 98 -2.16 -11.49 -8.98
N ILE A 99 -2.19 -12.60 -8.26
CA ILE A 99 -0.95 -13.23 -7.79
C ILE A 99 -0.17 -13.84 -8.94
N SER A 100 -0.83 -14.53 -9.87
CA SER A 100 -0.17 -15.10 -11.05
C SER A 100 0.49 -14.03 -11.89
N THR A 101 -0.17 -12.91 -12.12
CA THR A 101 0.38 -11.77 -12.88
C THR A 101 1.61 -11.18 -12.18
N LEU A 102 1.53 -10.89 -10.88
CA LEU A 102 2.68 -10.30 -10.18
C LEU A 102 3.89 -11.24 -10.14
N VAL A 103 3.66 -12.56 -9.97
CA VAL A 103 4.73 -13.56 -9.97
C VAL A 103 5.36 -13.71 -11.35
N GLU A 104 4.58 -13.63 -12.43
CA GLU A 104 5.06 -13.70 -13.81
C GLU A 104 6.02 -12.56 -14.15
N TYR A 105 5.72 -11.35 -13.69
CA TYR A 105 6.56 -10.16 -13.93
C TYR A 105 7.70 -9.99 -12.94
N TYR A 106 7.75 -10.80 -11.87
CA TYR A 106 8.81 -10.68 -10.88
C TYR A 106 10.16 -11.18 -11.44
N ASN A 107 11.21 -10.38 -11.21
CA ASN A 107 12.60 -10.72 -11.47
C ASN A 107 13.43 -10.42 -10.23
N ASP A 108 14.45 -11.22 -9.95
CA ASP A 108 15.31 -11.10 -8.76
C ASP A 108 16.06 -9.74 -8.70
N ASP A 109 16.24 -9.08 -9.88
CA ASP A 109 16.81 -7.72 -9.97
C ASP A 109 15.87 -6.62 -9.41
N TYR A 110 14.59 -6.94 -9.16
CA TYR A 110 13.65 -5.96 -8.64
C TYR A 110 13.57 -6.00 -7.12
N ALA A 111 13.52 -4.81 -6.51
CA ALA A 111 13.14 -4.69 -5.11
C ALA A 111 11.74 -5.26 -4.86
N PHE A 112 10.83 -5.02 -5.79
CA PHE A 112 9.46 -5.53 -5.82
C PHE A 112 8.79 -5.28 -7.17
N VAL A 113 7.63 -5.92 -7.36
CA VAL A 113 6.68 -5.62 -8.45
C VAL A 113 5.39 -5.07 -7.85
N CYS A 114 4.82 -4.04 -8.47
CA CYS A 114 3.50 -3.50 -8.15
C CYS A 114 2.65 -3.30 -9.40
N ALA A 115 1.36 -3.12 -9.22
CA ALA A 115 0.38 -2.93 -10.29
C ALA A 115 -0.46 -1.67 -10.05
N ASN A 116 -1.19 -1.24 -11.06
CA ASN A 116 -2.26 -0.28 -10.88
C ASN A 116 -3.40 -0.88 -10.04
N ILE A 117 -4.29 -0.04 -9.55
CA ILE A 117 -5.49 -0.49 -8.83
C ILE A 117 -6.74 -0.31 -9.69
N LEU A 118 -7.75 -1.08 -9.35
CA LEU A 118 -9.11 -0.94 -9.85
C LEU A 118 -9.94 -0.29 -8.73
N GLU A 119 -10.22 1.00 -8.85
CA GLU A 119 -11.10 1.70 -7.91
C GLU A 119 -12.54 1.26 -8.17
N VAL A 120 -13.18 0.71 -7.14
CA VAL A 120 -14.53 0.16 -7.22
C VAL A 120 -15.45 1.04 -6.41
N THR A 121 -16.48 1.57 -7.09
CA THR A 121 -17.61 2.29 -6.50
C THR A 121 -18.90 1.51 -6.79
N LYS A 122 -20.01 1.90 -6.18
CA LYS A 122 -21.33 1.33 -6.50
C LYS A 122 -21.72 1.51 -7.97
N GLU A 123 -21.18 2.55 -8.61
CA GLU A 123 -21.55 2.96 -9.96
C GLU A 123 -20.59 2.45 -11.04
N ALA A 124 -19.30 2.26 -10.71
CA ALA A 124 -18.28 1.96 -11.70
C ALA A 124 -17.03 1.25 -11.14
N LYS A 125 -16.32 0.58 -12.04
CA LYS A 125 -14.94 0.10 -11.82
C LYS A 125 -14.01 0.92 -12.71
N THR A 126 -13.07 1.66 -12.11
CA THR A 126 -12.17 2.55 -12.85
C THR A 126 -10.72 2.22 -12.56
N LYS A 127 -9.93 2.00 -13.61
CA LYS A 127 -8.47 1.83 -13.48
C LYS A 127 -7.86 3.12 -12.95
N ARG A 128 -7.11 3.02 -11.86
CA ARG A 128 -6.37 4.12 -11.24
C ARG A 128 -4.88 3.80 -11.15
N SER A 129 -4.06 4.67 -11.71
CA SER A 129 -2.62 4.61 -11.55
C SER A 129 -2.17 5.57 -10.45
N PHE A 130 -1.44 5.04 -9.46
CA PHE A 130 -0.69 5.89 -8.53
C PHE A 130 0.56 6.39 -9.23
N GLY A 131 0.70 7.73 -9.29
CA GLY A 131 1.71 8.31 -10.13
C GLY A 131 1.40 8.08 -11.61
N PHE A 132 2.31 8.47 -12.48
CA PHE A 132 2.09 8.39 -13.93
C PHE A 132 3.17 7.52 -14.61
N VAL A 133 3.81 6.63 -13.83
CA VAL A 133 4.89 5.77 -14.31
C VAL A 133 4.38 4.33 -14.37
N GLU A 134 4.52 3.73 -15.53
CA GLU A 134 4.48 2.28 -15.75
C GLU A 134 5.87 1.90 -16.27
N GLY A 135 6.35 0.71 -15.93
CA GLY A 135 7.69 0.24 -16.21
C GLY A 135 8.62 0.29 -14.99
N GLU A 136 9.91 0.21 -15.25
CA GLU A 136 10.93 0.25 -14.20
C GLU A 136 11.06 1.67 -13.63
N PHE A 137 11.27 1.75 -12.32
CA PHE A 137 11.59 2.98 -11.63
C PHE A 137 12.59 2.73 -10.49
N THR A 138 13.25 3.79 -10.09
CA THR A 138 14.28 3.78 -9.06
C THR A 138 13.91 4.71 -7.91
N LEU A 139 14.79 4.80 -6.93
CA LEU A 139 14.63 5.73 -5.81
C LEU A 139 14.46 7.19 -6.30
N LYS A 140 15.08 7.53 -7.44
CA LYS A 140 14.99 8.87 -8.02
C LYS A 140 13.55 9.25 -8.41
N GLU A 141 12.82 8.35 -9.04
CA GLU A 141 11.43 8.58 -9.40
C GLU A 141 10.52 8.47 -8.17
N LEU A 142 10.77 7.49 -7.32
CA LEU A 142 9.94 7.19 -6.15
C LEU A 142 9.95 8.33 -5.13
N LEU A 143 11.06 9.04 -4.92
CA LEU A 143 11.15 10.16 -3.97
C LEU A 143 10.39 11.43 -4.41
N HIS A 144 9.85 11.49 -5.62
CA HIS A 144 8.96 12.58 -6.01
C HIS A 144 7.54 12.42 -5.48
N HIS A 145 7.04 11.19 -5.43
CA HIS A 145 5.73 10.82 -4.87
C HIS A 145 5.57 9.30 -4.82
N ASN A 146 4.63 8.81 -4.02
CA ASN A 146 4.34 7.38 -3.98
C ASN A 146 3.79 6.89 -5.34
N LEU A 147 4.63 6.15 -6.08
CA LEU A 147 4.28 5.56 -7.38
C LEU A 147 3.55 4.23 -7.25
N VAL A 148 3.63 3.62 -6.07
CA VAL A 148 3.26 2.21 -5.83
C VAL A 148 1.81 2.09 -5.39
N GLY A 149 1.39 2.95 -4.48
CA GLY A 149 0.13 2.78 -3.75
C GLY A 149 0.38 2.03 -2.44
N ASN A 150 -0.45 1.05 -2.14
CA ASN A 150 -0.50 0.39 -0.85
C ASN A 150 0.06 -1.05 -0.82
N GLN A 151 0.19 -1.73 -1.97
CA GLN A 151 0.59 -3.15 -1.96
C GLN A 151 1.53 -3.53 -3.11
N ILE A 152 2.46 -4.44 -2.80
CA ILE A 152 3.50 -4.96 -3.69
C ILE A 152 3.57 -6.48 -3.61
N LEU A 153 4.31 -7.11 -4.53
CA LEU A 153 4.86 -8.45 -4.37
C LEU A 153 6.38 -8.35 -4.31
N THR A 154 6.97 -8.95 -3.28
CA THR A 154 8.43 -9.01 -3.09
C THR A 154 8.85 -10.35 -2.48
N GLU A 155 10.13 -10.64 -2.43
CA GLU A 155 10.65 -11.74 -1.62
C GLU A 155 10.43 -11.42 -0.13
N THR A 156 9.99 -12.42 0.62
CA THR A 156 9.74 -12.29 2.07
C THR A 156 10.98 -11.82 2.82
N GLU A 157 12.15 -12.34 2.46
CA GLU A 157 13.42 -11.98 3.08
C GLU A 157 13.85 -10.54 2.75
N LYS A 158 13.53 -10.01 1.57
CA LYS A 158 13.77 -8.59 1.26
C LYS A 158 13.02 -7.70 2.24
N LEU A 159 11.74 -8.00 2.50
CA LEU A 159 10.92 -7.23 3.43
C LEU A 159 11.38 -7.38 4.89
N ARG A 160 11.73 -8.60 5.32
CA ARG A 160 12.33 -8.86 6.64
C ARG A 160 13.65 -8.13 6.85
N SER A 161 14.51 -8.13 5.83
CA SER A 161 15.86 -7.54 5.92
C SER A 161 15.88 -6.02 6.06
N ILE A 162 14.76 -5.34 5.81
CA ILE A 162 14.57 -3.92 6.08
C ILE A 162 13.82 -3.66 7.38
N GLY A 163 13.50 -4.71 8.16
CA GLY A 163 12.75 -4.63 9.42
C GLY A 163 11.23 -4.49 9.24
N GLY A 164 10.67 -4.87 8.08
CA GLY A 164 9.23 -4.74 7.82
C GLY A 164 8.74 -3.28 7.78
N PHE A 165 7.53 -3.05 8.30
CA PHE A 165 6.93 -1.71 8.42
C PHE A 165 7.41 -1.01 9.68
N ASP A 166 7.71 0.28 9.60
CA ASP A 166 8.09 1.10 10.75
C ASP A 166 6.83 1.50 11.55
N GLU A 167 6.76 1.02 12.79
CA GLU A 167 5.61 1.18 13.67
C GLU A 167 5.43 2.61 14.21
N SER A 168 6.46 3.46 14.07
CA SER A 168 6.39 4.87 14.46
C SER A 168 5.53 5.72 13.52
N PHE A 169 5.20 5.21 12.32
CA PHE A 169 4.46 5.96 11.31
C PHE A 169 2.94 5.90 11.53
N PRO A 170 2.26 7.01 11.85
CA PRO A 170 0.80 7.06 11.93
C PRO A 170 0.11 7.05 10.55
N ALA A 171 0.86 7.37 9.48
CA ALA A 171 0.51 7.33 8.06
C ALA A 171 1.80 7.37 7.24
N PHE A 172 1.77 7.16 5.92
CA PHE A 172 2.95 7.07 5.05
C PHE A 172 3.81 5.82 5.28
N GLN A 173 3.39 4.88 6.11
CA GLN A 173 4.09 3.65 6.41
C GLN A 173 4.41 2.82 5.15
N ASP A 174 3.48 2.74 4.21
CA ASP A 174 3.68 2.03 2.94
C ASP A 174 4.76 2.71 2.11
N TYR A 175 4.66 4.03 1.96
CA TYR A 175 5.64 4.81 1.20
C TYR A 175 7.05 4.73 1.81
N ASP A 176 7.17 4.80 3.15
CA ASP A 176 8.44 4.57 3.85
C ASP A 176 9.02 3.20 3.52
N THR A 177 8.20 2.15 3.60
CA THR A 177 8.62 0.77 3.34
C THR A 177 9.11 0.60 1.90
N TRP A 178 8.37 1.16 0.92
CA TRP A 178 8.77 1.08 -0.49
C TRP A 178 10.07 1.83 -0.77
N VAL A 179 10.28 2.99 -0.16
CA VAL A 179 11.54 3.74 -0.26
C VAL A 179 12.70 2.95 0.33
N ARG A 180 12.53 2.28 1.48
CA ARG A 180 13.58 1.45 2.09
C ARG A 180 13.92 0.23 1.25
N LEU A 181 12.93 -0.42 0.64
CA LEU A 181 13.17 -1.54 -0.28
C LEU A 181 13.95 -1.10 -1.51
N VAL A 182 13.52 -0.05 -2.20
CA VAL A 182 14.20 0.45 -3.40
C VAL A 182 15.59 1.00 -3.08
N ALA A 183 15.77 1.64 -1.93
CA ALA A 183 17.08 2.12 -1.49
C ALA A 183 18.09 0.98 -1.25
N LYS A 184 17.62 -0.20 -0.80
CA LYS A 184 18.47 -1.35 -0.49
C LYS A 184 18.68 -2.29 -1.69
N PHE A 185 17.64 -2.53 -2.50
CA PHE A 185 17.62 -3.55 -3.53
C PHE A 185 17.59 -3.01 -4.97
N GLY A 186 17.57 -1.69 -5.14
CA GLY A 186 17.63 -1.06 -6.45
C GLY A 186 16.25 -0.79 -7.07
N LYS A 187 16.10 -1.06 -8.36
CA LYS A 187 14.89 -0.74 -9.13
C LYS A 187 13.68 -1.59 -8.74
N ALA A 188 12.50 -1.09 -9.02
CA ALA A 188 11.24 -1.81 -8.92
C ALA A 188 10.47 -1.72 -10.25
N LEU A 189 9.51 -2.62 -10.45
CA LEU A 189 8.68 -2.66 -11.64
C LEU A 189 7.22 -2.33 -11.29
N LYS A 190 6.63 -1.42 -12.06
CA LYS A 190 5.19 -1.18 -12.05
C LYS A 190 4.57 -1.66 -13.36
N ILE A 191 3.67 -2.63 -13.26
CA ILE A 191 2.94 -3.16 -14.41
C ILE A 191 1.64 -2.38 -14.66
N SER A 192 1.15 -2.43 -15.90
CA SER A 192 -0.05 -1.71 -16.34
C SER A 192 -1.35 -2.35 -15.86
N ASP A 193 -1.31 -3.61 -15.44
CA ASP A 193 -2.48 -4.33 -14.95
C ASP A 193 -3.13 -3.66 -13.75
N ALA A 194 -4.43 -3.83 -13.60
CA ALA A 194 -5.20 -3.31 -12.48
C ALA A 194 -6.02 -4.46 -11.88
N ASN A 195 -5.42 -5.18 -10.95
CA ASN A 195 -5.93 -6.42 -10.38
C ASN A 195 -6.05 -6.39 -8.85
N TYR A 196 -5.87 -5.22 -8.23
CA TYR A 196 -6.18 -4.89 -6.84
C TYR A 196 -7.41 -4.01 -6.82
N CYS A 197 -8.51 -4.50 -6.27
CA CYS A 197 -9.77 -3.80 -6.19
C CYS A 197 -9.85 -2.99 -4.91
N LEU A 198 -9.72 -1.66 -5.04
CA LEU A 198 -9.86 -0.71 -3.94
C LEU A 198 -11.33 -0.28 -3.87
N GLU A 199 -12.06 -0.70 -2.85
CA GLU A 199 -13.44 -0.28 -2.66
C GLU A 199 -13.54 1.02 -1.88
N THR A 200 -14.23 2.01 -2.42
CA THR A 200 -14.30 3.36 -1.82
C THR A 200 -15.63 3.67 -1.12
N ASP A 201 -16.66 2.85 -1.31
CA ASP A 201 -18.04 3.12 -0.87
C ASP A 201 -18.49 2.34 0.38
N HIS A 202 -17.58 1.64 1.06
CA HIS A 202 -17.91 1.06 2.36
C HIS A 202 -17.91 2.18 3.43
N GLY A 203 -18.99 2.29 4.22
CA GLY A 203 -19.22 3.36 5.21
C GLY A 203 -18.32 3.33 6.45
N GLY A 204 -17.14 2.69 6.42
CA GLY A 204 -16.20 2.61 7.53
C GLY A 204 -15.22 3.78 7.58
N GLU A 205 -14.79 4.18 8.78
CA GLU A 205 -13.73 5.16 8.95
C GLU A 205 -12.40 4.63 8.39
N ARG A 206 -11.78 5.40 7.50
CA ARG A 206 -10.43 5.10 6.99
C ARG A 206 -9.39 5.81 7.83
N ILE A 207 -8.28 5.14 8.13
CA ILE A 207 -7.08 5.75 8.76
C ILE A 207 -6.64 6.99 7.94
N SER A 208 -6.87 6.93 6.63
CA SER A 208 -6.58 8.01 5.69
C SER A 208 -7.52 9.22 5.77
N SER A 209 -8.53 9.26 6.64
CA SER A 209 -9.44 10.42 6.78
C SER A 209 -8.84 11.56 7.61
N SER A 210 -7.93 11.28 8.56
CA SER A 210 -7.34 12.29 9.45
C SER A 210 -6.19 13.06 8.79
N ASN A 211 -6.41 14.33 8.46
CA ASN A 211 -5.35 15.21 7.94
C ASN A 211 -4.18 15.40 8.92
N THR A 212 -4.45 15.40 10.22
CA THR A 212 -3.41 15.52 11.25
C THR A 212 -2.46 14.33 11.24
N ARG A 213 -2.99 13.10 11.24
CA ARG A 213 -2.17 11.88 11.16
C ARG A 213 -1.37 11.82 9.86
N LYS A 214 -1.99 12.19 8.73
CA LYS A 214 -1.29 12.27 7.44
C LYS A 214 -0.14 13.26 7.49
N HIS A 215 -0.34 14.45 8.04
CA HIS A 215 0.71 15.46 8.12
C HIS A 215 1.85 15.04 9.04
N GLN A 216 1.56 14.42 10.19
CA GLN A 216 2.58 13.84 11.06
C GLN A 216 3.40 12.77 10.34
N GLY A 217 2.75 11.81 9.69
CA GLY A 217 3.43 10.78 8.89
C GLY A 217 4.27 11.36 7.74
N PHE A 218 3.77 12.42 7.08
CA PHE A 218 4.51 13.14 6.06
C PHE A 218 5.80 13.78 6.62
N LEU A 219 5.73 14.46 7.76
CA LEU A 219 6.90 15.08 8.37
C LEU A 219 7.95 14.04 8.76
N LEU A 220 7.54 12.93 9.38
CA LEU A 220 8.43 11.81 9.71
C LEU A 220 9.09 11.23 8.44
N PHE A 221 8.31 11.06 7.36
CA PHE A 221 8.83 10.57 6.09
C PHE A 221 9.91 11.49 5.50
N VAL A 222 9.64 12.80 5.47
CA VAL A 222 10.61 13.77 4.94
C VAL A 222 11.87 13.81 5.81
N GLU A 223 11.73 13.80 7.13
CA GLU A 223 12.88 13.78 8.05
C GLU A 223 13.74 12.52 7.84
N LYS A 224 13.11 11.34 7.86
CA LYS A 224 13.79 10.04 7.75
C LYS A 224 14.54 9.86 6.43
N HIS A 225 14.02 10.41 5.33
CA HIS A 225 14.58 10.21 3.98
C HIS A 225 15.27 11.44 3.40
N ARG A 226 15.46 12.48 4.21
CA ARG A 226 16.00 13.77 3.76
C ARG A 226 17.39 13.66 3.14
N ASP A 227 18.23 12.79 3.66
CA ASP A 227 19.59 12.49 3.17
C ASP A 227 19.61 11.94 1.74
N LYS A 228 18.53 11.26 1.33
CA LYS A 228 18.34 10.69 -0.01
C LYS A 228 17.68 11.66 -0.99
N MET A 229 17.20 12.80 -0.50
CA MET A 229 16.43 13.76 -1.30
C MET A 229 17.30 14.82 -1.94
N SER A 230 17.21 14.96 -3.27
CA SER A 230 17.74 16.09 -4.01
C SER A 230 16.89 17.37 -3.79
N LYS A 231 17.39 18.52 -4.23
CA LYS A 231 16.62 19.78 -4.23
C LYS A 231 15.26 19.65 -4.96
N ASN A 232 15.19 18.87 -6.04
CA ASN A 232 13.95 18.64 -6.78
C ASN A 232 12.99 17.73 -6.01
N HIS A 233 13.50 16.73 -5.29
CA HIS A 233 12.66 15.89 -4.40
C HIS A 233 12.05 16.74 -3.28
N LEU A 234 12.83 17.63 -2.64
CA LEU A 234 12.31 18.54 -1.61
C LEU A 234 11.22 19.49 -2.16
N LYS A 235 11.39 19.99 -3.39
CA LYS A 235 10.32 20.75 -4.06
C LYS A 235 9.06 19.91 -4.27
N SER A 236 9.21 18.61 -4.58
CA SER A 236 8.06 17.71 -4.73
C SER A 236 7.39 17.44 -3.39
N MET A 237 8.17 17.32 -2.31
CA MET A 237 7.62 17.20 -0.96
C MET A 237 6.85 18.46 -0.54
N ASN A 238 7.33 19.66 -0.88
CA ASN A 238 6.57 20.89 -0.64
C ASN A 238 5.19 20.88 -1.33
N ILE A 239 5.09 20.41 -2.58
CA ILE A 239 3.79 20.23 -3.25
C ILE A 239 2.92 19.18 -2.55
N LEU A 240 3.52 18.05 -2.15
CA LEU A 240 2.82 16.99 -1.44
C LEU A 240 2.28 17.47 -0.09
N GLU A 241 3.01 18.34 0.61
CA GLU A 241 2.58 18.91 1.89
C GLU A 241 1.27 19.70 1.76
N PHE A 242 1.13 20.56 0.73
CA PHE A 242 -0.13 21.25 0.45
C PHE A 242 -1.29 20.26 0.29
N LYS A 243 -1.06 19.18 -0.46
CA LYS A 243 -2.06 18.12 -0.66
C LYS A 243 -2.44 17.42 0.65
N VAL A 244 -1.44 17.08 1.47
CA VAL A 244 -1.63 16.35 2.74
C VAL A 244 -2.39 17.21 3.76
N GLN A 245 -2.11 18.51 3.80
CA GLN A 245 -2.81 19.46 4.67
C GLN A 245 -4.19 19.87 4.15
N GLY A 246 -4.57 19.46 2.92
CA GLY A 246 -5.82 19.91 2.29
C GLY A 246 -5.81 21.41 1.95
N LYS A 247 -4.63 22.04 1.85
CA LYS A 247 -4.48 23.46 1.57
C LYS A 247 -4.44 23.74 0.05
N PRO A 248 -5.03 24.87 -0.40
CA PRO A 248 -4.95 25.27 -1.80
C PRO A 248 -3.50 25.61 -2.19
N LEU A 249 -3.11 25.21 -3.39
CA LEU A 249 -1.79 25.53 -3.96
C LEU A 249 -1.88 26.82 -4.75
N SER A 250 -1.24 27.89 -4.25
CA SER A 250 -1.17 29.16 -5.00
C SER A 250 -0.26 29.05 -6.23
N PHE A 251 -0.49 29.91 -7.23
CA PHE A 251 0.33 29.98 -8.46
C PHE A 251 1.82 30.20 -8.15
N ILE A 252 2.13 31.09 -7.22
CA ILE A 252 3.51 31.37 -6.80
C ILE A 252 4.16 30.14 -6.18
N ASN A 253 3.46 29.42 -5.29
CA ASN A 253 3.98 28.21 -4.67
C ASN A 253 4.14 27.07 -5.67
N MET A 254 3.24 26.97 -6.64
CA MET A 254 3.38 26.03 -7.75
C MET A 254 4.66 26.33 -8.57
N LEU A 255 4.86 27.56 -9.01
CA LEU A 255 6.04 27.94 -9.81
C LEU A 255 7.36 27.71 -9.07
N LYS A 256 7.42 27.98 -7.77
CA LYS A 256 8.63 27.77 -6.94
C LYS A 256 9.00 26.30 -6.80
N ASN A 257 8.02 25.40 -6.84
CA ASN A 257 8.19 23.99 -6.49
C ASN A 257 7.99 23.01 -7.66
N ILE A 258 7.46 23.47 -8.81
CA ILE A 258 7.26 22.61 -9.98
C ILE A 258 8.60 22.14 -10.56
N ASN A 259 8.67 20.87 -10.96
CA ASN A 259 9.84 20.28 -11.62
C ASN A 259 9.40 19.08 -12.48
N CYS A 260 10.33 18.46 -13.21
CA CYS A 260 10.03 17.33 -14.10
C CYS A 260 9.42 16.11 -13.39
N GLY A 261 9.73 15.89 -12.10
CA GLY A 261 9.23 14.76 -11.33
C GLY A 261 7.83 14.98 -10.71
N ASN A 262 7.34 16.24 -10.65
CA ASN A 262 6.07 16.53 -9.97
C ASN A 262 5.07 17.37 -10.77
N TYR A 263 5.39 17.77 -12.01
CA TYR A 263 4.61 18.76 -12.77
C TYR A 263 3.13 18.37 -12.93
N ARG A 264 2.83 17.09 -13.15
CA ARG A 264 1.44 16.59 -13.28
C ARG A 264 0.69 16.72 -11.96
N SER A 265 1.30 16.32 -10.83
CA SER A 265 0.71 16.45 -9.50
C SER A 265 0.51 17.90 -9.10
N ALA A 266 1.49 18.77 -9.39
CA ALA A 266 1.42 20.19 -9.12
C ALA A 266 0.28 20.86 -9.89
N LEU A 267 0.18 20.61 -11.20
CA LEU A 267 -0.90 21.13 -12.06
C LEU A 267 -2.28 20.61 -11.64
N SER A 268 -2.39 19.31 -11.30
CA SER A 268 -3.64 18.73 -10.82
C SER A 268 -4.10 19.36 -9.51
N LEU A 269 -3.20 19.52 -8.54
CA LEU A 269 -3.50 20.15 -7.27
C LEU A 269 -3.88 21.63 -7.44
N PHE A 270 -3.16 22.35 -8.31
CA PHE A 270 -3.44 23.74 -8.63
C PHE A 270 -4.85 23.90 -9.25
N LYS A 271 -5.20 23.07 -10.25
CA LYS A 271 -6.54 23.09 -10.85
C LYS A 271 -7.65 22.83 -9.81
N LYS A 272 -7.45 21.84 -8.91
CA LYS A 272 -8.40 21.55 -7.82
C LYS A 272 -8.57 22.73 -6.87
N SER A 273 -7.51 23.52 -6.64
CA SER A 273 -7.56 24.69 -5.76
C SER A 273 -8.40 25.85 -6.34
N PHE A 274 -8.67 25.84 -7.66
CA PHE A 274 -9.52 26.84 -8.32
C PHE A 274 -10.95 26.36 -8.56
N ASN A 275 -11.15 25.04 -8.74
CA ASN A 275 -12.47 24.47 -9.02
C ASN A 275 -13.27 24.16 -7.74
N GLY A 276 -12.72 24.42 -6.57
CA GLY A 276 -13.35 24.25 -5.26
C GLY A 276 -13.83 25.55 -4.62
N VAL A 277 -14.05 26.60 -5.45
CA VAL A 277 -14.73 27.85 -5.08
C VAL A 277 -16.10 27.88 -5.73
#